data_90f102d97ebcecd518569ae7b96a6748
#
_entry.id   90f102d97ebcecd518569ae7b96a6748
#
_cell.length_a   1.000
_cell.length_b   1.000
_cell.length_c   1.000
_cell.angle_alpha   90.00
_cell.angle_beta   90.00
_cell.angle_gamma   90.00
#
_symmetry.space_group_name_H-M   'P 1'
#
loop_
_entity.id
_entity.type
_entity.pdbx_description
1 polymer ?
#
loop_
_entity_poly.entity_id
_entity_poly.type
_entity_poly.pdbx_seq_one_letter_code
_entity_poly.pdbx_strand_id
1 'polypeptide(L)'
;LGLVICVILSFLLSQILITPIRALTIGTKRVAAGDYTGRVTVDSRDEIGDLTQNFNHMAKVLQDTIAEAENERNKLSTLFLHMTDGDVAFNAAGSVIHYNPAATQMLAQNLSDQTTFDEIFSKEAELDTLLTLRRPQYIETQKTVGDRELELFMAPFSSDHAQGGVLVVIHDV
;
A
#
# COMPACT_ATOMS: atom_id res chain seq x y z
N LEU A 1 -40.91 32.18 -37.19
CA LEU A 1 -40.61 32.68 -35.84
C LEU A 1 -40.37 31.51 -34.86
N GLY A 2 -41.29 30.52 -34.78
CA GLY A 2 -41.17 29.37 -33.87
C GLY A 2 -39.91 28.54 -34.06
N LEU A 3 -39.48 28.28 -35.27
CA LEU A 3 -38.29 27.49 -35.58
C LEU A 3 -37.02 28.19 -35.08
N VAL A 4 -36.94 29.50 -35.24
CA VAL A 4 -35.78 30.31 -34.73
C VAL A 4 -35.72 30.28 -33.22
N ILE A 5 -36.82 30.39 -32.51
CA ILE A 5 -36.91 30.31 -31.05
C ILE A 5 -36.48 28.89 -30.59
N CYS A 6 -36.90 27.81 -31.22
CA CYS A 6 -36.47 26.46 -30.87
C CYS A 6 -34.96 26.27 -31.04
N VAL A 7 -34.36 26.80 -32.08
CA VAL A 7 -32.91 26.72 -32.33
C VAL A 7 -32.15 27.47 -31.24
N ILE A 8 -32.60 28.70 -30.88
CA ILE A 8 -31.97 29.50 -29.81
C ILE A 8 -32.08 28.79 -28.46
N LEU A 9 -33.27 28.28 -28.11
CA LEU A 9 -33.49 27.53 -26.86
C LEU A 9 -32.62 26.27 -26.82
N SER A 10 -32.55 25.51 -27.89
CA SER A 10 -31.71 24.30 -27.99
C SER A 10 -30.22 24.64 -27.79
N PHE A 11 -29.76 25.72 -28.40
CA PHE A 11 -28.39 26.19 -28.23
C PHE A 11 -28.09 26.63 -26.79
N LEU A 12 -28.99 27.38 -26.16
CA LEU A 12 -28.86 27.81 -24.75
C LEU A 12 -28.86 26.59 -23.80
N LEU A 13 -29.76 25.64 -23.98
CA LEU A 13 -29.76 24.40 -23.19
C LEU A 13 -28.45 23.62 -23.33
N SER A 14 -27.92 23.55 -24.55
CA SER A 14 -26.64 22.88 -24.81
C SER A 14 -25.49 23.54 -24.03
N GLN A 15 -25.43 24.86 -24.01
CA GLN A 15 -24.37 25.57 -23.29
C GLN A 15 -24.53 25.49 -21.76
N ILE A 16 -25.77 25.57 -21.27
CA ILE A 16 -26.02 25.62 -19.82
C ILE A 16 -25.96 24.24 -19.16
N LEU A 17 -26.37 23.16 -19.85
CA LEU A 17 -26.46 21.82 -19.24
C LEU A 17 -25.43 20.85 -19.81
N ILE A 18 -25.34 20.71 -21.14
CA ILE A 18 -24.55 19.64 -21.76
C ILE A 18 -23.05 19.88 -21.58
N THR A 19 -22.59 21.11 -21.72
CA THR A 19 -21.15 21.44 -21.62
C THR A 19 -20.59 21.19 -20.21
N PRO A 20 -21.24 21.67 -19.13
CA PRO A 20 -20.82 21.36 -17.77
C PRO A 20 -20.82 19.88 -17.43
N ILE A 21 -21.88 19.16 -17.81
CA ILE A 21 -21.99 17.71 -17.55
C ILE A 21 -20.87 16.95 -18.27
N ARG A 22 -20.52 17.36 -19.50
CA ARG A 22 -19.41 16.76 -20.23
C ARG A 22 -18.07 17.03 -19.56
N ALA A 23 -17.86 18.25 -19.03
CA ALA A 23 -16.64 18.58 -18.26
C ALA A 23 -16.51 17.72 -17.01
N LEU A 24 -17.60 17.54 -16.25
CA LEU A 24 -17.66 16.64 -15.08
C LEU A 24 -17.39 15.18 -15.46
N THR A 25 -17.96 14.71 -16.58
CA THR A 25 -17.72 13.35 -17.10
C THR A 25 -16.24 13.13 -17.45
N ILE A 26 -15.59 14.11 -18.04
CA ILE A 26 -14.15 14.06 -18.33
C ILE A 26 -13.35 14.05 -17.02
N GLY A 27 -13.71 14.91 -16.07
CA GLY A 27 -13.09 14.95 -14.75
C GLY A 27 -13.17 13.61 -14.02
N THR A 28 -14.35 12.99 -13.98
CA THR A 28 -14.53 11.66 -13.36
C THR A 28 -13.71 10.56 -14.03
N LYS A 29 -13.59 10.56 -15.34
CA LYS A 29 -12.73 9.62 -16.07
C LYS A 29 -11.24 9.82 -15.71
N ARG A 30 -10.78 11.06 -15.53
CA ARG A 30 -9.40 11.35 -15.08
C ARG A 30 -9.16 10.84 -13.67
N VAL A 31 -10.07 11.11 -12.74
CA VAL A 31 -10.00 10.59 -11.36
C VAL A 31 -10.00 9.06 -11.35
N ALA A 32 -10.82 8.40 -12.15
CA ALA A 32 -10.85 6.95 -12.29
C ALA A 32 -9.55 6.38 -12.89
N ALA A 33 -8.82 7.17 -13.66
CA ALA A 33 -7.50 6.82 -14.21
C ALA A 33 -6.33 7.16 -13.27
N GLY A 34 -6.61 7.65 -12.05
CA GLY A 34 -5.59 7.99 -11.05
C GLY A 34 -5.08 9.44 -11.13
N ASP A 35 -5.62 10.28 -12.00
CA ASP A 35 -5.28 11.70 -12.06
C ASP A 35 -6.23 12.53 -11.19
N TYR A 36 -5.79 12.79 -9.97
CA TYR A 36 -6.53 13.58 -8.97
C TYR A 36 -6.20 15.08 -9.01
N THR A 37 -5.25 15.50 -9.85
CA THR A 37 -4.75 16.89 -9.88
C THR A 37 -5.66 17.83 -10.65
N GLY A 38 -6.42 17.30 -11.61
CA GLY A 38 -7.31 18.06 -12.46
C GLY A 38 -8.48 18.64 -11.70
N ARG A 39 -8.79 19.91 -11.96
CA ARG A 39 -10.01 20.56 -11.46
C ARG A 39 -10.96 20.82 -12.61
N VAL A 40 -12.25 20.60 -12.35
CA VAL A 40 -13.31 20.95 -13.29
C VAL A 40 -13.74 22.37 -12.98
N THR A 41 -13.73 23.22 -14.00
CA THR A 41 -14.21 24.60 -13.90
C THR A 41 -15.51 24.73 -14.68
N VAL A 42 -16.57 25.14 -13.97
CA VAL A 42 -17.88 25.39 -14.54
C VAL A 42 -18.35 26.74 -13.97
N ASP A 43 -18.70 27.65 -14.86
CA ASP A 43 -19.28 28.94 -14.46
C ASP A 43 -20.81 28.79 -14.38
N SER A 44 -21.28 28.20 -13.30
CA SER A 44 -22.70 28.06 -12.98
C SER A 44 -22.93 28.35 -11.50
N ARG A 45 -24.06 28.98 -11.19
CA ARG A 45 -24.49 29.31 -9.81
C ARG A 45 -25.71 28.49 -9.40
N ASP A 46 -25.95 27.39 -10.05
CA ASP A 46 -27.05 26.45 -9.83
C ASP A 46 -26.51 25.11 -9.25
N GLU A 47 -27.33 24.07 -9.27
CA GLU A 47 -27.00 22.74 -8.80
C GLU A 47 -25.80 22.12 -9.55
N ILE A 48 -25.55 22.55 -10.78
CA ILE A 48 -24.36 22.12 -11.54
C ILE A 48 -23.08 22.75 -10.98
N GLY A 49 -23.17 24.00 -10.54
CA GLY A 49 -22.08 24.69 -9.84
C GLY A 49 -21.74 23.98 -8.53
N ASP A 50 -22.75 23.66 -7.72
CA ASP A 50 -22.60 22.94 -6.46
C ASP A 50 -22.02 21.54 -6.68
N LEU A 51 -22.51 20.81 -7.69
CA LEU A 51 -21.98 19.50 -8.06
C LEU A 51 -20.49 19.58 -8.45
N THR A 52 -20.12 20.62 -9.19
CA THR A 52 -18.73 20.86 -9.59
C THR A 52 -17.82 21.12 -8.39
N GLN A 53 -18.27 21.91 -7.44
CA GLN A 53 -17.53 22.18 -6.20
C GLN A 53 -17.36 20.91 -5.37
N ASN A 54 -18.43 20.13 -5.20
CA ASN A 54 -18.39 18.86 -4.48
C ASN A 54 -17.47 17.84 -5.16
N PHE A 55 -17.49 17.75 -6.49
CA PHE A 55 -16.56 16.93 -7.25
C PHE A 55 -15.10 17.35 -7.03
N ASN A 56 -14.79 18.63 -7.12
CA ASN A 56 -13.44 19.14 -6.91
C ASN A 56 -12.96 18.92 -5.47
N HIS A 57 -13.87 19.07 -4.49
CA HIS A 57 -13.57 18.77 -3.09
C HIS A 57 -13.24 17.29 -2.89
N MET A 58 -14.07 16.39 -3.44
CA MET A 58 -13.82 14.95 -3.39
C MET A 58 -12.47 14.58 -4.04
N ALA A 59 -12.17 15.12 -5.23
CA ALA A 59 -10.90 14.88 -5.91
C ALA A 59 -9.71 15.36 -5.09
N LYS A 60 -9.86 16.51 -4.39
CA LYS A 60 -8.82 17.01 -3.47
C LYS A 60 -8.62 16.07 -2.27
N VAL A 61 -9.69 15.65 -1.62
CA VAL A 61 -9.61 14.74 -0.45
C VAL A 61 -8.93 13.43 -0.85
N LEU A 62 -9.28 12.86 -2.01
CA LEU A 62 -8.62 11.65 -2.52
C LEU A 62 -7.14 11.88 -2.76
N GLN A 63 -6.75 13.00 -3.39
CA GLN A 63 -5.35 13.36 -3.62
C GLN A 63 -4.56 13.44 -2.31
N ASP A 64 -5.13 14.16 -1.32
CA ASP A 64 -4.48 14.37 -0.02
C ASP A 64 -4.33 13.02 0.73
N THR A 65 -5.38 12.18 0.73
CA THR A 65 -5.37 10.86 1.37
C THR A 65 -4.33 9.91 0.75
N ILE A 66 -4.23 9.89 -0.58
CA ILE A 66 -3.24 9.05 -1.27
C ILE A 66 -1.82 9.53 -0.96
N ALA A 67 -1.59 10.85 -1.01
CA ALA A 67 -0.28 11.43 -0.68
C ALA A 67 0.14 11.13 0.77
N GLU A 68 -0.81 11.19 1.71
CA GLU A 68 -0.57 10.82 3.10
C GLU A 68 -0.22 9.33 3.26
N ALA A 69 -0.97 8.44 2.59
CA ALA A 69 -0.71 7.01 2.61
C ALA A 69 0.66 6.66 1.99
N GLU A 70 1.05 7.32 0.90
CA GLU A 70 2.37 7.15 0.28
C GLU A 70 3.50 7.66 1.19
N ASN A 71 3.31 8.80 1.84
CA ASN A 71 4.28 9.34 2.80
C ASN A 71 4.47 8.40 3.99
N GLU A 72 3.38 7.87 4.55
CA GLU A 72 3.46 6.91 5.67
C GLU A 72 4.15 5.62 5.25
N ARG A 73 3.82 5.09 4.06
CA ARG A 73 4.49 3.92 3.49
C ARG A 73 5.99 4.16 3.30
N ASN A 74 6.38 5.32 2.75
CA ASN A 74 7.78 5.67 2.52
C ASN A 74 8.54 5.83 3.84
N LYS A 75 7.91 6.42 4.85
CA LYS A 75 8.46 6.54 6.20
C LYS A 75 8.70 5.17 6.83
N LEU A 76 7.72 4.28 6.78
CA LEU A 76 7.87 2.91 7.28
C LEU A 76 8.97 2.16 6.52
N SER A 77 9.03 2.29 5.19
CA SER A 77 10.09 1.70 4.38
C SER A 77 11.47 2.22 4.76
N THR A 78 11.60 3.52 5.01
CA THR A 78 12.87 4.11 5.44
C THR A 78 13.29 3.60 6.81
N LEU A 79 12.37 3.55 7.78
CA LEU A 79 12.65 2.98 9.10
C LEU A 79 13.12 1.54 8.99
N PHE A 80 12.43 0.73 8.19
CA PHE A 80 12.76 -0.67 7.96
C PHE A 80 14.16 -0.87 7.37
N LEU A 81 14.56 -0.03 6.40
CA LEU A 81 15.89 -0.09 5.79
C LEU A 81 17.03 0.32 6.73
N HIS A 82 16.75 1.12 7.74
CA HIS A 82 17.74 1.65 8.70
C HIS A 82 17.66 0.99 10.08
N MET A 83 16.86 -0.06 10.25
CA MET A 83 16.88 -0.85 11.48
C MET A 83 18.21 -1.56 11.65
N THR A 84 18.71 -1.58 12.89
CA THR A 84 19.93 -2.31 13.27
C THR A 84 19.69 -3.80 13.36
N ASP A 85 18.48 -4.20 13.73
CA ASP A 85 18.06 -5.60 13.79
C ASP A 85 17.73 -6.11 12.39
N GLY A 86 18.03 -7.38 12.15
CA GLY A 86 17.66 -8.06 10.91
C GLY A 86 16.20 -8.49 10.94
N ASP A 87 15.45 -8.21 9.88
CA ASP A 87 14.07 -8.65 9.70
C ASP A 87 13.93 -9.52 8.46
N VAL A 88 13.31 -10.68 8.61
CA VAL A 88 12.94 -11.56 7.49
C VAL A 88 11.50 -12.05 7.67
N ALA A 89 10.66 -11.82 6.67
CA ALA A 89 9.30 -12.31 6.64
C ALA A 89 9.13 -13.43 5.60
N PHE A 90 8.43 -14.47 5.99
CA PHE A 90 8.12 -15.65 5.17
C PHE A 90 6.60 -15.78 5.02
N ASN A 91 6.14 -16.22 3.85
CA ASN A 91 4.75 -16.62 3.66
C ASN A 91 4.47 -17.99 4.32
N ALA A 92 3.21 -18.43 4.31
CA ALA A 92 2.82 -19.72 4.86
C ALA A 92 3.46 -20.94 4.16
N ALA A 93 3.96 -20.77 2.94
CA ALA A 93 4.72 -21.80 2.22
C ALA A 93 6.22 -21.81 2.55
N GLY A 94 6.67 -20.89 3.42
CA GLY A 94 8.06 -20.77 3.85
C GLY A 94 8.96 -19.99 2.90
N SER A 95 8.44 -19.37 1.84
CA SER A 95 9.26 -18.52 0.95
C SER A 95 9.42 -17.13 1.51
N VAL A 96 10.60 -16.53 1.36
CA VAL A 96 10.87 -15.14 1.74
C VAL A 96 9.96 -14.20 0.94
N ILE A 97 9.28 -13.29 1.64
CA ILE A 97 8.46 -12.22 1.04
C ILE A 97 9.00 -10.83 1.32
N HIS A 98 9.81 -10.70 2.36
CA HIS A 98 10.42 -9.43 2.72
C HIS A 98 11.65 -9.65 3.60
N TYR A 99 12.66 -8.78 3.45
CA TYR A 99 13.85 -8.75 4.31
C TYR A 99 14.49 -7.36 4.26
N ASN A 100 15.22 -7.00 5.32
CA ASN A 100 16.00 -5.78 5.36
C ASN A 100 17.50 -6.05 5.13
N PRO A 101 18.32 -5.02 4.82
CA PRO A 101 19.74 -5.20 4.60
C PRO A 101 20.50 -5.76 5.82
N ALA A 102 20.06 -5.44 7.04
CA ALA A 102 20.69 -5.95 8.26
C ALA A 102 20.58 -7.48 8.35
N ALA A 103 19.43 -8.06 7.99
CA ALA A 103 19.27 -9.52 7.95
C ALA A 103 20.27 -10.21 7.01
N THR A 104 20.48 -9.67 5.81
CA THR A 104 21.45 -10.20 4.85
C THR A 104 22.88 -10.17 5.41
N GLN A 105 23.24 -9.10 6.12
CA GLN A 105 24.55 -8.95 6.73
C GLN A 105 24.75 -9.89 7.94
N MET A 106 23.73 -10.01 8.80
CA MET A 106 23.77 -10.85 9.99
C MET A 106 23.81 -12.33 9.63
N LEU A 107 23.00 -12.76 8.67
CA LEU A 107 22.95 -14.14 8.22
C LEU A 107 24.13 -14.50 7.30
N ALA A 108 24.93 -13.54 6.87
CA ALA A 108 26.03 -13.70 5.92
C ALA A 108 25.60 -14.43 4.63
N GLN A 109 24.36 -14.24 4.21
CA GLN A 109 23.73 -14.92 3.08
C GLN A 109 22.93 -13.93 2.24
N ASN A 110 23.00 -14.07 0.91
CA ASN A 110 22.14 -13.32 0.00
C ASN A 110 20.72 -13.91 0.03
N LEU A 111 19.77 -13.13 0.51
CA LEU A 111 18.37 -13.50 0.54
C LEU A 111 17.71 -13.15 -0.79
N SER A 112 16.76 -13.97 -1.22
CA SER A 112 15.94 -13.75 -2.41
C SER A 112 14.54 -14.35 -2.20
N ASP A 113 13.61 -14.07 -3.11
CA ASP A 113 12.25 -14.63 -3.09
C ASP A 113 12.24 -16.17 -3.23
N GLN A 114 13.36 -16.78 -3.69
CA GLN A 114 13.53 -18.23 -3.79
C GLN A 114 14.09 -18.86 -2.52
N THR A 115 14.62 -18.05 -1.60
CA THR A 115 15.14 -18.52 -0.32
C THR A 115 13.99 -18.98 0.57
N THR A 116 14.15 -20.11 1.24
CA THR A 116 13.12 -20.69 2.09
C THR A 116 13.47 -20.62 3.57
N PHE A 117 12.44 -20.67 4.43
CA PHE A 117 12.60 -20.72 5.90
C PHE A 117 13.50 -21.88 6.33
N ASP A 118 13.28 -23.06 5.75
CA ASP A 118 14.01 -24.28 6.10
C ASP A 118 15.49 -24.21 5.73
N GLU A 119 15.85 -23.50 4.67
CA GLU A 119 17.26 -23.29 4.30
C GLU A 119 18.01 -22.48 5.35
N ILE A 120 17.32 -21.56 6.03
CA ILE A 120 17.94 -20.64 6.98
C ILE A 120 17.79 -21.12 8.42
N PHE A 121 16.56 -21.54 8.79
CA PHE A 121 16.15 -21.72 10.18
C PHE A 121 15.64 -23.12 10.55
N SER A 122 15.81 -24.14 9.70
CA SER A 122 15.33 -25.51 9.97
C SER A 122 15.89 -26.16 11.24
N LYS A 123 17.04 -25.68 11.73
CA LYS A 123 17.66 -26.17 12.98
C LYS A 123 17.11 -25.47 14.21
N GLU A 124 16.61 -24.27 14.08
CA GLU A 124 16.17 -23.39 15.15
C GLU A 124 14.68 -23.53 15.45
N ALA A 125 13.84 -23.75 14.42
CA ALA A 125 12.42 -23.95 14.56
C ALA A 125 11.80 -24.64 13.34
N GLU A 126 10.62 -25.23 13.52
CA GLU A 126 9.78 -25.74 12.44
C GLU A 126 8.73 -24.72 12.05
N LEU A 127 8.60 -24.46 10.74
CA LEU A 127 7.65 -23.49 10.19
C LEU A 127 6.20 -23.79 10.60
N ASP A 128 5.79 -25.06 10.51
CA ASP A 128 4.43 -25.49 10.86
C ASP A 128 4.10 -25.21 12.34
N THR A 129 5.08 -25.39 13.22
CA THR A 129 4.93 -25.09 14.65
C THR A 129 4.72 -23.58 14.84
N LEU A 130 5.49 -22.74 14.17
CA LEU A 130 5.35 -21.28 14.23
C LEU A 130 3.99 -20.79 13.70
N LEU A 131 3.50 -21.36 12.62
CA LEU A 131 2.20 -20.99 12.03
C LEU A 131 1.01 -21.34 12.92
N THR A 132 1.16 -22.31 13.85
CA THR A 132 0.11 -22.69 14.82
C THR A 132 0.07 -21.83 16.08
N LEU A 133 1.10 -21.02 16.32
CA LEU A 133 1.15 -20.13 17.48
C LEU A 133 0.03 -19.09 17.44
N ARG A 134 -0.52 -18.76 18.62
CA ARG A 134 -1.51 -17.69 18.79
C ARG A 134 -0.85 -16.43 19.31
N ARG A 135 -1.15 -15.29 18.72
CA ARG A 135 -0.67 -14.00 19.23
C ARG A 135 -1.06 -13.81 20.70
N PRO A 136 -0.19 -13.29 21.54
CA PRO A 136 1.14 -12.70 21.28
C PRO A 136 2.32 -13.69 21.42
N GLN A 137 2.14 -14.99 21.20
CA GLN A 137 3.19 -15.99 21.36
C GLN A 137 4.26 -15.86 20.27
N TYR A 138 5.51 -16.07 20.65
CA TYR A 138 6.68 -16.14 19.78
C TYR A 138 7.63 -17.22 20.30
N ILE A 139 8.55 -17.65 19.45
CA ILE A 139 9.66 -18.52 19.81
C ILE A 139 10.93 -17.67 19.84
N GLU A 140 11.67 -17.79 20.93
CA GLU A 140 13.00 -17.20 21.09
C GLU A 140 14.04 -18.31 21.02
N THR A 141 15.07 -18.15 20.20
CA THR A 141 16.14 -19.13 20.03
C THR A 141 17.42 -18.38 19.62
N GLN A 142 18.52 -19.08 19.55
CA GLN A 142 19.83 -18.53 19.17
C GLN A 142 20.38 -19.26 17.96
N LYS A 143 21.13 -18.53 17.15
CA LYS A 143 21.83 -19.06 15.98
C LYS A 143 23.24 -18.47 15.91
N THR A 144 24.22 -19.32 15.74
CA THR A 144 25.60 -18.89 15.50
C THR A 144 25.88 -18.82 14.00
N VAL A 145 26.35 -17.68 13.52
CA VAL A 145 26.73 -17.46 12.11
C VAL A 145 28.16 -16.92 12.08
N GLY A 146 29.12 -17.76 11.71
CA GLY A 146 30.55 -17.43 11.82
C GLY A 146 30.94 -17.19 13.28
N ASP A 147 31.43 -15.97 13.59
CA ASP A 147 31.84 -15.57 14.94
C ASP A 147 30.76 -14.77 15.69
N ARG A 148 29.54 -14.66 15.12
CA ARG A 148 28.43 -13.90 15.71
C ARG A 148 27.41 -14.82 16.38
N GLU A 149 26.94 -14.40 17.55
CA GLU A 149 25.77 -14.99 18.18
C GLU A 149 24.55 -14.11 17.87
N LEU A 150 23.56 -14.69 17.23
CA LEU A 150 22.32 -14.04 16.85
C LEU A 150 21.18 -14.56 17.72
N GLU A 151 20.42 -13.66 18.29
CA GLU A 151 19.17 -13.94 18.99
C GLU A 151 18.01 -13.79 18.01
N LEU A 152 17.16 -14.80 17.93
CA LEU A 152 16.08 -14.90 16.97
C LEU A 152 14.73 -14.86 17.69
N PHE A 153 13.87 -13.92 17.28
CA PHE A 153 12.48 -13.83 17.72
C PHE A 153 11.56 -14.17 16.55
N MET A 154 10.85 -15.29 16.64
CA MET A 154 10.03 -15.81 15.55
C MET A 154 8.56 -15.77 15.94
N ALA A 155 7.74 -15.05 15.21
CA ALA A 155 6.32 -14.90 15.50
C ALA A 155 5.45 -15.02 14.24
N PRO A 156 4.25 -15.60 14.34
CA PRO A 156 3.31 -15.61 13.24
C PRO A 156 2.69 -14.23 13.02
N PHE A 157 2.46 -13.87 11.78
CA PHE A 157 1.63 -12.72 11.42
C PHE A 157 0.45 -13.15 10.54
N SER A 158 -0.64 -12.41 10.62
CA SER A 158 -1.81 -12.59 9.74
C SER A 158 -2.00 -11.32 8.92
N SER A 159 -2.40 -11.49 7.66
CA SER A 159 -2.81 -10.40 6.78
C SER A 159 -4.30 -10.52 6.50
N ASP A 160 -5.03 -9.40 6.49
CA ASP A 160 -6.48 -9.38 6.23
C ASP A 160 -6.86 -9.90 4.83
N HIS A 161 -5.90 -10.01 3.91
CA HIS A 161 -6.14 -10.38 2.51
C HIS A 161 -5.25 -11.51 1.98
N ALA A 162 -4.36 -12.10 2.82
CA ALA A 162 -3.47 -13.19 2.41
C ALA A 162 -3.31 -14.24 3.50
N GLN A 163 -2.92 -15.45 3.12
CA GLN A 163 -2.44 -16.45 4.08
C GLN A 163 -1.34 -15.82 4.92
N GLY A 164 -1.43 -15.99 6.24
CA GLY A 164 -0.43 -15.50 7.18
C GLY A 164 0.97 -16.03 6.89
N GLY A 165 1.91 -15.67 7.72
CA GLY A 165 3.29 -16.09 7.58
C GLY A 165 4.03 -15.96 8.90
N VAL A 166 5.35 -16.02 8.85
CA VAL A 166 6.24 -15.90 10.00
C VAL A 166 7.18 -14.72 9.80
N LEU A 167 7.30 -13.88 10.82
CA LEU A 167 8.32 -12.84 10.93
C LEU A 167 9.43 -13.34 11.84
N VAL A 168 10.66 -13.18 11.41
CA VAL A 168 11.86 -13.46 12.19
C VAL A 168 12.62 -12.16 12.39
N VAL A 169 12.76 -11.73 13.63
CA VAL A 169 13.62 -10.60 14.03
C VAL A 169 14.94 -11.18 14.54
N ILE A 170 16.06 -10.64 14.06
CA ILE A 170 17.39 -11.10 14.31
C ILE A 170 18.17 -9.98 15.03
N HIS A 171 18.63 -10.27 16.21
CA HIS A 171 19.43 -9.35 17.03
C HIS A 171 20.85 -9.88 17.15
N ASP A 172 21.85 -9.03 16.96
CA ASP A 172 23.28 -9.36 17.17
C ASP A 172 23.66 -9.06 18.62
N VAL A 173 24.11 -10.07 19.38
CA VAL A 173 24.35 -10.02 20.85
C VAL A 173 25.81 -9.72 21.18
#